data_bfd247f5b4b4e7cb35e018d56c6f31d6
#
_entry.id   bfd247f5b4b4e7cb35e018d56c6f31d6
#
_cell.length_a   1.000
_cell.length_b   1.000
_cell.length_c   1.000
_cell.angle_alpha   90.00
_cell.angle_beta   90.00
_cell.angle_gamma   90.00
#
_symmetry.space_group_name_H-M   'P 1'
#
loop_
_entity.id
_entity.type
_entity.pdbx_description
1 polymer ?
#
loop_
_entity_poly.entity_id
_entity_poly.type
_entity_poly.pdbx_seq_one_letter_code
_entity_poly.pdbx_strand_id
1 'polypeptide(L)'
;ETVLRRERAAGKRVSCVYVVPNFQNPTGTLIGADKRLGLLELAARHNLLIIEDDPYGELYFDERDAHITRPIKADDREGRVIYLSSFSKTLAPGFRVAWLAAPAALASKLDVAKQAADLCTGSLDQRVVYESWKRGLLTERVPQLRAHYRDKKNAMERVTRSELGDLATWREPRGGFFLWVALPVHLNAETLLARAVREKVVYV
;
A
#
# COMPACT_ATOMS: atom_id res chain seq x y z
N GLU A 1 7.80 5.29 17.90
CA GLU A 1 8.84 5.22 18.93
C GLU A 1 8.36 4.47 20.18
N THR A 2 7.16 4.76 20.70
CA THR A 2 6.58 4.07 21.87
C THR A 2 6.55 2.55 21.72
N VAL A 3 6.06 2.06 20.57
CA VAL A 3 6.02 0.61 20.27
C VAL A 3 7.43 0.02 20.27
N LEU A 4 8.39 0.70 19.63
CA LEU A 4 9.78 0.24 19.56
C LEU A 4 10.40 0.12 20.97
N ARG A 5 10.18 1.10 21.82
CA ARG A 5 10.64 1.07 23.22
C ARG A 5 10.02 -0.10 23.99
N ARG A 6 8.71 -0.30 23.84
CA ARG A 6 7.99 -1.41 24.49
C ARG A 6 8.54 -2.78 24.06
N GLU A 7 8.71 -3.01 22.76
CA GLU A 7 9.20 -4.30 22.25
C GLU A 7 10.64 -4.57 22.67
N ARG A 8 11.50 -3.54 22.69
CA ARG A 8 12.88 -3.66 23.19
C ARG A 8 12.93 -3.91 24.70
N ALA A 9 12.08 -3.25 25.49
CA ALA A 9 11.96 -3.53 26.92
C ALA A 9 11.50 -4.96 27.22
N ALA A 10 10.74 -5.57 26.31
CA ALA A 10 10.35 -6.98 26.34
C ALA A 10 11.45 -7.93 25.83
N GLY A 11 12.70 -7.46 25.64
CA GLY A 11 13.83 -8.27 25.17
C GLY A 11 13.82 -8.60 23.68
N LYS A 12 12.92 -8.03 22.89
CA LYS A 12 12.82 -8.32 21.44
C LYS A 12 13.80 -7.49 20.63
N ARG A 13 14.43 -8.12 19.65
CA ARG A 13 15.22 -7.43 18.63
C ARG A 13 14.32 -6.93 17.52
N VAL A 14 14.12 -5.61 17.44
CA VAL A 14 13.41 -4.97 16.34
C VAL A 14 14.43 -4.56 15.27
N SER A 15 14.30 -5.10 14.07
CA SER A 15 15.24 -4.89 12.96
C SER A 15 14.66 -4.07 11.81
N CYS A 16 13.34 -4.04 11.65
CA CYS A 16 12.70 -3.31 10.57
C CYS A 16 11.32 -2.78 10.96
N VAL A 17 10.84 -1.84 10.16
CA VAL A 17 9.47 -1.34 10.17
C VAL A 17 8.87 -1.60 8.79
N TYR A 18 7.74 -2.31 8.73
CA TYR A 18 6.97 -2.48 7.52
C TYR A 18 5.87 -1.43 7.45
N VAL A 19 5.75 -0.77 6.30
CA VAL A 19 4.73 0.26 6.08
C VAL A 19 4.15 0.16 4.67
N VAL A 20 2.85 0.42 4.55
CA VAL A 20 2.17 0.72 3.29
C VAL A 20 1.83 2.21 3.32
N PRO A 21 2.68 3.08 2.75
CA PRO A 21 2.56 4.52 2.97
C PRO A 21 1.44 5.17 2.17
N ASN A 22 1.02 4.54 1.07
CA ASN A 22 0.05 5.06 0.13
C ASN A 22 -1.22 4.22 0.14
N PHE A 23 -2.35 4.84 0.52
CA PHE A 23 -3.70 4.23 0.45
C PHE A 23 -3.78 2.82 1.01
N GLN A 24 -3.26 2.67 2.22
CA GLN A 24 -3.00 1.42 2.93
C GLN A 24 -4.22 0.48 2.92
N ASN A 25 -3.98 -0.77 2.66
CA ASN A 25 -4.94 -1.86 2.78
C ASN A 25 -4.99 -2.36 4.25
N PRO A 26 -6.16 -2.28 4.94
CA PRO A 26 -7.48 -1.89 4.42
C PRO A 26 -7.90 -0.46 4.76
N THR A 27 -7.09 0.32 5.46
CA THR A 27 -7.52 1.60 6.09
C THR A 27 -7.64 2.77 5.12
N GLY A 28 -7.15 2.65 3.88
CA GLY A 28 -7.10 3.75 2.91
C GLY A 28 -6.20 4.93 3.30
N THR A 29 -5.38 4.79 4.36
CA THR A 29 -4.58 5.88 4.88
C THR A 29 -3.43 6.26 3.96
N LEU A 30 -3.15 7.56 3.89
CA LEU A 30 -1.98 8.15 3.20
C LEU A 30 -1.07 8.77 4.27
N ILE A 31 0.19 8.35 4.32
CA ILE A 31 1.19 8.92 5.24
C ILE A 31 1.69 10.24 4.66
N GLY A 32 1.52 11.33 5.42
CA GLY A 32 1.97 12.67 5.02
C GLY A 32 3.50 12.80 4.98
N ALA A 33 3.99 13.80 4.25
CA ALA A 33 5.42 14.02 4.00
C ALA A 33 6.26 14.11 5.29
N ASP A 34 5.81 14.88 6.29
CA ASP A 34 6.53 15.03 7.57
C ASP A 34 6.71 13.70 8.30
N LYS A 35 5.69 12.83 8.25
CA LYS A 35 5.77 11.50 8.88
C LYS A 35 6.70 10.55 8.12
N ARG A 36 6.84 10.71 6.80
CA ARG A 36 7.79 9.94 5.98
C ARG A 36 9.23 10.32 6.34
N LEU A 37 9.52 11.61 6.46
CA LEU A 37 10.82 12.10 6.90
C LEU A 37 11.11 11.65 8.35
N GLY A 38 10.16 11.81 9.25
CA GLY A 38 10.30 11.34 10.64
C GLY A 38 10.52 9.83 10.76
N LEU A 39 10.00 9.03 9.82
CA LEU A 39 10.25 7.59 9.78
C LEU A 39 11.69 7.28 9.34
N LEU A 40 12.23 8.01 8.38
CA LEU A 40 13.64 7.89 7.98
C LEU A 40 14.58 8.26 9.13
N GLU A 41 14.31 9.37 9.82
CA GLU A 41 15.08 9.80 11.00
C GLU A 41 15.02 8.76 12.13
N LEU A 42 13.84 8.21 12.39
CA LEU A 42 13.66 7.15 13.39
C LEU A 42 14.44 5.89 13.01
N ALA A 43 14.39 5.50 11.75
CA ALA A 43 15.13 4.34 11.24
C ALA A 43 16.65 4.54 11.37
N ALA A 44 17.15 5.73 11.04
CA ALA A 44 18.55 6.09 11.23
C ALA A 44 18.97 6.02 12.71
N ARG A 45 18.23 6.69 13.58
CA ARG A 45 18.49 6.76 15.02
C ARG A 45 18.50 5.40 15.72
N HIS A 46 17.64 4.49 15.28
CA HIS A 46 17.45 3.19 15.93
C HIS A 46 18.06 2.02 15.15
N ASN A 47 18.80 2.29 14.08
CA ASN A 47 19.41 1.30 13.18
C ASN A 47 18.40 0.26 12.68
N LEU A 48 17.30 0.77 12.09
CA LEU A 48 16.25 -0.06 11.51
C LEU A 48 16.30 0.00 9.98
N LEU A 49 15.78 -1.04 9.34
CA LEU A 49 15.37 -1.00 7.94
C LEU A 49 13.90 -0.59 7.84
N ILE A 50 13.54 0.05 6.75
CA ILE A 50 12.16 0.31 6.36
C ILE A 50 11.82 -0.60 5.19
N ILE A 51 10.77 -1.40 5.32
CA ILE A 51 10.17 -2.14 4.21
C ILE A 51 8.97 -1.31 3.77
N GLU A 52 9.13 -0.61 2.67
CA GLU A 52 8.10 0.22 2.04
C GLU A 52 7.37 -0.59 0.98
N ASP A 53 6.11 -0.95 1.25
CA ASP A 53 5.25 -1.68 0.31
C ASP A 53 4.27 -0.70 -0.33
N ASP A 54 4.47 -0.43 -1.61
CA ASP A 54 3.74 0.60 -2.35
C ASP A 54 3.08 0.09 -3.64
N PRO A 55 2.03 -0.71 -3.53
CA PRO A 55 1.27 -1.15 -4.70
C PRO A 55 0.26 -0.12 -5.20
N TYR A 56 0.01 0.98 -4.45
CA TYR A 56 -1.11 1.90 -4.70
C TYR A 56 -0.69 3.33 -5.00
N GLY A 57 0.58 3.71 -4.87
CA GLY A 57 1.05 5.10 -4.94
C GLY A 57 0.65 5.86 -6.20
N GLU A 58 0.51 5.15 -7.32
CA GLU A 58 0.03 5.72 -8.58
C GLU A 58 -1.48 5.99 -8.64
N LEU A 59 -2.27 5.53 -7.64
CA LEU A 59 -3.73 5.53 -7.69
C LEU A 59 -4.36 6.61 -6.80
N TYR A 60 -3.76 7.78 -6.75
CA TYR A 60 -4.34 8.98 -6.13
C TYR A 60 -5.51 9.52 -6.95
N PHE A 61 -6.47 10.18 -6.29
CA PHE A 61 -7.65 10.74 -6.94
C PHE A 61 -7.53 12.23 -7.28
N ASP A 62 -6.59 12.93 -6.65
CA ASP A 62 -6.32 14.34 -6.86
C ASP A 62 -4.84 14.52 -7.22
N GLU A 63 -4.54 15.23 -8.30
CA GLU A 63 -3.17 15.51 -8.74
C GLU A 63 -2.35 16.28 -7.68
N ARG A 64 -3.02 16.99 -6.78
CA ARG A 64 -2.38 17.64 -5.63
C ARG A 64 -1.76 16.65 -4.66
N ASP A 65 -2.15 15.37 -4.71
CA ASP A 65 -1.60 14.32 -3.87
C ASP A 65 -0.37 13.64 -4.48
N ALA A 66 -0.08 13.86 -5.75
CA ALA A 66 1.02 13.23 -6.46
C ALA A 66 2.39 13.40 -5.75
N HIS A 67 2.63 14.60 -5.17
CA HIS A 67 3.87 14.86 -4.44
C HIS A 67 3.95 14.12 -3.09
N ILE A 68 2.80 13.81 -2.47
CA ILE A 68 2.74 13.09 -1.19
C ILE A 68 2.94 11.59 -1.40
N THR A 69 2.50 11.06 -2.56
CA THR A 69 2.64 9.62 -2.86
C THR A 69 4.05 9.23 -3.30
N ARG A 70 4.97 10.19 -3.42
CA ARG A 70 6.38 9.92 -3.75
C ARG A 70 6.98 8.90 -2.77
N PRO A 71 7.68 7.85 -3.25
CA PRO A 71 8.24 6.84 -2.37
C PRO A 71 9.16 7.41 -1.28
N ILE A 72 9.09 6.85 -0.06
CA ILE A 72 10.04 7.16 1.03
C ILE A 72 11.47 6.83 0.58
N LYS A 73 11.62 5.76 -0.21
CA LYS A 73 12.88 5.36 -0.84
C LYS A 73 13.57 6.49 -1.60
N ALA A 74 12.81 7.39 -2.18
CA ALA A 74 13.37 8.50 -2.96
C ALA A 74 14.14 9.54 -2.09
N ASP A 75 13.89 9.56 -0.79
CA ASP A 75 14.57 10.42 0.19
C ASP A 75 15.58 9.65 1.07
N ASP A 76 15.74 8.35 0.82
CA ASP A 76 16.65 7.47 1.55
C ASP A 76 18.12 7.70 1.14
N ARG A 77 18.84 8.47 1.93
CA ARG A 77 20.27 8.76 1.71
C ARG A 77 21.21 7.75 2.37
N GLU A 78 20.71 6.94 3.31
CA GLU A 78 21.52 6.03 4.10
C GLU A 78 21.39 4.55 3.69
N GLY A 79 20.58 4.26 2.64
CA GLY A 79 20.37 2.89 2.19
C GLY A 79 19.60 2.04 3.20
N ARG A 80 18.58 2.61 3.85
CA ARG A 80 17.75 1.94 4.86
C ARG A 80 16.41 1.46 4.36
N VAL A 81 15.98 1.88 3.16
CA VAL A 81 14.66 1.54 2.61
C VAL A 81 14.77 0.44 1.58
N ILE A 82 14.00 -0.62 1.77
CA ILE A 82 13.67 -1.62 0.77
C ILE A 82 12.29 -1.24 0.23
N TYR A 83 12.22 -0.80 -1.01
CA TYR A 83 10.99 -0.41 -1.68
C TYR A 83 10.45 -1.58 -2.49
N LEU A 84 9.17 -1.88 -2.31
CA LEU A 84 8.44 -2.91 -3.02
C LEU A 84 7.31 -2.28 -3.81
N SER A 85 7.11 -2.69 -5.04
CA SER A 85 5.95 -2.30 -5.84
C SER A 85 5.53 -3.39 -6.80
N SER A 86 4.35 -3.23 -7.41
CA SER A 86 3.74 -4.27 -8.23
C SER A 86 2.95 -3.67 -9.39
N PHE A 87 2.95 -4.36 -10.51
CA PHE A 87 2.09 -4.04 -11.65
C PHE A 87 0.66 -4.56 -11.50
N SER A 88 0.36 -5.26 -10.40
CA SER A 88 -0.96 -5.86 -10.16
C SER A 88 -2.10 -4.86 -10.09
N LYS A 89 -1.84 -3.61 -9.69
CA LYS A 89 -2.86 -2.58 -9.49
C LYS A 89 -2.90 -1.55 -10.62
N THR A 90 -1.83 -1.44 -11.39
CA THR A 90 -1.69 -0.47 -12.48
C THR A 90 -1.81 -1.09 -13.87
N LEU A 91 -1.47 -2.37 -14.01
CA LEU A 91 -1.59 -3.10 -15.28
C LEU A 91 -2.59 -4.27 -15.17
N ALA A 92 -2.17 -5.38 -14.58
CA ALA A 92 -3.04 -6.54 -14.38
C ALA A 92 -2.50 -7.46 -13.28
N PRO A 93 -3.34 -7.92 -12.34
CA PRO A 93 -2.91 -8.79 -11.24
C PRO A 93 -2.51 -10.21 -11.70
N GLY A 94 -3.02 -10.66 -12.85
CA GLY A 94 -2.76 -12.00 -13.40
C GLY A 94 -1.30 -12.24 -13.79
N PHE A 95 -0.55 -11.22 -14.15
CA PHE A 95 0.87 -11.36 -14.54
C PHE A 95 1.80 -11.73 -13.38
N ARG A 96 1.39 -11.50 -12.16
CA ARG A 96 2.20 -11.78 -10.95
C ARG A 96 3.60 -11.15 -10.98
N VAL A 97 3.76 -10.00 -11.62
CA VAL A 97 5.01 -9.26 -11.72
C VAL A 97 5.05 -8.14 -10.67
N ALA A 98 6.09 -8.19 -9.86
CA ALA A 98 6.44 -7.16 -8.88
C ALA A 98 7.93 -6.87 -8.99
N TRP A 99 8.39 -5.81 -8.34
CA TRP A 99 9.78 -5.44 -8.30
C TRP A 99 10.15 -4.83 -6.94
N LEU A 100 11.43 -4.85 -6.65
CA LEU A 100 11.97 -4.21 -5.45
C LEU A 100 13.21 -3.39 -5.77
N ALA A 101 13.42 -2.33 -5.00
CA ALA A 101 14.65 -1.55 -4.98
C ALA A 101 15.24 -1.59 -3.56
N ALA A 102 16.37 -2.25 -3.42
CA ALA A 102 17.04 -2.45 -2.14
C ALA A 102 18.46 -1.86 -2.16
N PRO A 103 19.05 -1.58 -0.97
CA PRO A 103 20.47 -1.29 -0.87
C PRO A 103 21.33 -2.41 -1.48
N ALA A 104 22.39 -2.06 -2.18
CA ALA A 104 23.25 -3.01 -2.89
C ALA A 104 23.77 -4.15 -1.98
N ALA A 105 24.06 -3.85 -0.72
CA ALA A 105 24.51 -4.87 0.27
C ALA A 105 23.45 -5.95 0.57
N LEU A 106 22.17 -5.70 0.29
CA LEU A 106 21.08 -6.64 0.49
C LEU A 106 20.64 -7.31 -0.82
N ALA A 107 20.90 -6.70 -1.97
CA ALA A 107 20.37 -7.15 -3.27
C ALA A 107 20.73 -8.62 -3.57
N SER A 108 21.99 -9.00 -3.40
CA SER A 108 22.43 -10.39 -3.64
C SER A 108 21.79 -11.41 -2.71
N LYS A 109 21.54 -11.05 -1.45
CA LYS A 109 20.86 -11.92 -0.46
C LYS A 109 19.38 -12.07 -0.81
N LEU A 110 18.74 -11.00 -1.26
CA LEU A 110 17.35 -11.02 -1.71
C LEU A 110 17.19 -11.85 -2.99
N ASP A 111 18.15 -11.79 -3.90
CA ASP A 111 18.16 -12.62 -5.10
C ASP A 111 18.22 -14.12 -4.76
N VAL A 112 19.13 -14.52 -3.87
CA VAL A 112 19.21 -15.91 -3.39
C VAL A 112 17.90 -16.33 -2.70
N ALA A 113 17.32 -15.46 -1.87
CA ALA A 113 16.04 -15.75 -1.20
C ALA A 113 14.89 -15.91 -2.21
N LYS A 114 14.88 -15.08 -3.27
CA LYS A 114 13.89 -15.18 -4.36
C LYS A 114 14.00 -16.51 -5.10
N GLN A 115 15.23 -16.93 -5.43
CA GLN A 115 15.46 -18.23 -6.08
C GLN A 115 14.97 -19.41 -5.22
N ALA A 116 15.14 -19.33 -3.91
CA ALA A 116 14.63 -20.34 -2.98
C ALA A 116 13.11 -20.32 -2.82
N ALA A 117 12.46 -19.15 -3.04
CA ALA A 117 11.02 -19.01 -2.87
C ALA A 117 10.20 -19.52 -4.06
N ASP A 118 10.57 -19.16 -5.29
CA ASP A 118 9.82 -19.51 -6.50
C ASP A 118 10.69 -19.64 -7.76
N LEU A 119 11.99 -19.73 -7.62
CA LEU A 119 13.01 -19.80 -8.65
C LEU A 119 13.07 -18.50 -9.48
N CYS A 120 12.01 -18.16 -10.21
CA CYS A 120 11.89 -16.90 -10.97
C CYS A 120 10.43 -16.58 -11.29
N THR A 121 10.15 -15.30 -11.51
CA THR A 121 8.91 -14.85 -12.14
C THR A 121 8.89 -15.24 -13.62
N GLY A 122 7.74 -15.62 -14.17
CA GLY A 122 7.60 -16.04 -15.57
C GLY A 122 8.22 -15.05 -16.56
N SER A 123 9.12 -15.51 -17.43
CA SER A 123 9.83 -14.65 -18.38
C SER A 123 8.91 -13.98 -19.39
N LEU A 124 7.86 -14.69 -19.82
CA LEU A 124 6.84 -14.15 -20.72
C LEU A 124 6.09 -12.98 -20.05
N ASP A 125 5.66 -13.17 -18.79
CA ASP A 125 4.94 -12.15 -18.03
C ASP A 125 5.79 -10.89 -17.84
N GLN A 126 7.05 -11.09 -17.47
CA GLN A 126 8.01 -9.96 -17.35
C GLN A 126 8.18 -9.23 -18.69
N ARG A 127 8.27 -9.97 -19.81
CA ARG A 127 8.42 -9.37 -21.13
C ARG A 127 7.18 -8.60 -21.57
N VAL A 128 5.98 -9.13 -21.30
CA VAL A 128 4.71 -8.43 -21.58
C VAL A 128 4.62 -7.13 -20.76
N VAL A 129 4.94 -7.18 -19.48
CA VAL A 129 4.96 -5.99 -18.62
C VAL A 129 5.97 -4.95 -19.12
N TYR A 130 7.18 -5.37 -19.47
CA TYR A 130 8.22 -4.50 -20.03
C TYR A 130 7.78 -3.83 -21.32
N GLU A 131 7.23 -4.59 -22.28
CA GLU A 131 6.75 -4.02 -23.54
C GLU A 131 5.57 -3.07 -23.32
N SER A 132 4.67 -3.38 -22.39
CA SER A 132 3.56 -2.50 -22.00
C SER A 132 4.06 -1.16 -21.46
N TRP A 133 5.04 -1.19 -20.56
CA TRP A 133 5.69 0.01 -20.04
C TRP A 133 6.41 0.80 -21.11
N LYS A 134 7.23 0.14 -21.94
CA LYS A 134 8.01 0.76 -23.00
C LYS A 134 7.15 1.45 -24.05
N ARG A 135 5.96 0.91 -24.34
CA ARG A 135 4.99 1.48 -25.30
C ARG A 135 4.10 2.56 -24.69
N GLY A 136 4.30 2.93 -23.45
CA GLY A 136 3.54 3.99 -22.78
C GLY A 136 2.14 3.57 -22.30
N LEU A 137 1.76 2.30 -22.38
CA LEU A 137 0.43 1.83 -21.98
C LEU A 137 0.12 2.15 -20.51
N LEU A 138 1.10 2.11 -19.63
CA LEU A 138 0.90 2.49 -18.23
C LEU A 138 0.61 3.99 -18.07
N THR A 139 1.33 4.83 -18.82
CA THR A 139 1.13 6.29 -18.82
C THR A 139 -0.28 6.66 -19.27
N GLU A 140 -0.83 5.96 -20.23
CA GLU A 140 -2.20 6.20 -20.72
C GLU A 140 -3.25 5.60 -19.77
N ARG A 141 -2.99 4.40 -19.22
CA ARG A 141 -3.95 3.64 -18.42
C ARG A 141 -4.12 4.20 -17.01
N VAL A 142 -3.06 4.60 -16.35
CA VAL A 142 -3.10 5.01 -14.93
C VAL A 142 -4.06 6.19 -14.71
N PRO A 143 -4.06 7.26 -15.51
CA PRO A 143 -5.07 8.32 -15.38
C PRO A 143 -6.52 7.83 -15.54
N GLN A 144 -6.76 6.88 -16.45
CA GLN A 144 -8.09 6.27 -16.64
C GLN A 144 -8.51 5.46 -15.40
N LEU A 145 -7.58 4.71 -14.81
CA LEU A 145 -7.83 3.97 -13.56
C LEU A 145 -8.13 4.93 -12.40
N ARG A 146 -7.38 6.02 -12.26
CA ARG A 146 -7.66 7.08 -11.26
C ARG A 146 -9.08 7.61 -11.38
N ALA A 147 -9.50 7.99 -12.59
CA ALA A 147 -10.85 8.48 -12.86
C ALA A 147 -11.90 7.42 -12.50
N HIS A 148 -11.73 6.21 -13.00
CA HIS A 148 -12.65 5.11 -12.77
C HIS A 148 -12.84 4.77 -11.28
N TYR A 149 -11.74 4.66 -10.52
CA TYR A 149 -11.83 4.36 -9.09
C TYR A 149 -12.30 5.54 -8.25
N ARG A 150 -12.01 6.78 -8.66
CA ARG A 150 -12.61 7.97 -8.05
C ARG A 150 -14.13 7.96 -8.19
N ASP A 151 -14.66 7.62 -9.36
CA ASP A 151 -16.10 7.54 -9.59
C ASP A 151 -16.74 6.43 -8.76
N LYS A 152 -16.11 5.27 -8.66
CA LYS A 152 -16.53 4.19 -7.76
C LYS A 152 -16.51 4.60 -6.29
N LYS A 153 -15.44 5.28 -5.84
CA LYS A 153 -15.34 5.83 -4.50
C LYS A 153 -16.50 6.80 -4.22
N ASN A 154 -16.76 7.73 -5.13
CA ASN A 154 -17.83 8.71 -4.97
C ASN A 154 -19.22 8.05 -4.91
N ALA A 155 -19.46 7.02 -5.72
CA ALA A 155 -20.69 6.25 -5.67
C ALA A 155 -20.83 5.49 -4.34
N MET A 156 -19.78 4.82 -3.90
CA MET A 156 -19.75 4.09 -2.62
C MET A 156 -20.00 5.05 -1.45
N GLU A 157 -19.30 6.18 -1.37
CA GLU A 157 -19.48 7.15 -0.29
C GLU A 157 -20.89 7.72 -0.24
N ARG A 158 -21.47 8.04 -1.40
CA ARG A 158 -22.84 8.54 -1.47
C ARG A 158 -23.83 7.54 -0.89
N VAL A 159 -23.72 6.26 -1.28
CA VAL A 159 -24.59 5.20 -0.75
C VAL A 159 -24.32 4.94 0.73
N THR A 160 -23.05 4.86 1.14
CA THR A 160 -22.69 4.68 2.55
C THR A 160 -23.24 5.81 3.42
N ARG A 161 -23.20 7.05 2.95
CA ARG A 161 -23.77 8.22 3.64
C ARG A 161 -25.29 8.16 3.72
N SER A 162 -25.95 7.75 2.64
CA SER A 162 -27.41 7.59 2.60
C SER A 162 -27.91 6.48 3.52
N GLU A 163 -27.22 5.32 3.53
CA GLU A 163 -27.70 4.12 4.22
C GLU A 163 -27.19 3.99 5.66
N LEU A 164 -25.94 4.42 5.90
CA LEU A 164 -25.32 4.31 7.22
C LEU A 164 -25.26 5.63 7.97
N GLY A 165 -25.40 6.77 7.29
CA GLY A 165 -25.59 8.09 7.85
C GLY A 165 -24.84 8.33 9.17
N ASP A 166 -25.59 8.46 10.25
CA ASP A 166 -25.08 8.69 11.61
C ASP A 166 -24.64 7.40 12.33
N LEU A 167 -24.85 6.22 11.72
CA LEU A 167 -24.51 4.93 12.31
C LEU A 167 -23.04 4.58 12.21
N ALA A 168 -22.31 5.18 11.27
CA ALA A 168 -20.91 4.86 11.02
C ALA A 168 -20.11 6.10 10.62
N THR A 169 -18.80 6.05 10.80
CA THR A 169 -17.90 7.13 10.38
C THR A 169 -16.81 6.61 9.47
N TRP A 170 -16.34 7.47 8.56
CA TRP A 170 -15.20 7.17 7.70
C TRP A 170 -14.46 8.45 7.34
N ARG A 171 -13.24 8.28 6.90
CA ARG A 171 -12.48 9.36 6.26
C ARG A 171 -12.59 9.21 4.76
N GLU A 172 -12.75 10.31 4.05
CA GLU A 172 -12.75 10.30 2.60
C GLU A 172 -11.43 9.74 2.05
N PRO A 173 -11.47 8.66 1.25
CA PRO A 173 -10.27 8.13 0.62
C PRO A 173 -9.71 9.10 -0.42
N ARG A 174 -8.40 9.33 -0.38
CA ARG A 174 -7.67 10.18 -1.33
C ARG A 174 -7.11 9.39 -2.52
N GLY A 175 -7.24 8.06 -2.50
CA GLY A 175 -6.76 7.14 -3.52
C GLY A 175 -6.96 5.68 -3.13
N GLY A 176 -6.45 4.77 -3.94
CA GLY A 176 -6.49 3.33 -3.70
C GLY A 176 -7.88 2.72 -3.92
N PHE A 177 -8.17 1.66 -3.17
CA PHE A 177 -9.35 0.82 -3.39
C PHE A 177 -10.26 0.66 -2.16
N PHE A 178 -9.91 1.29 -1.04
CA PHE A 178 -10.53 0.98 0.25
C PHE A 178 -11.27 2.19 0.82
N LEU A 179 -12.49 1.94 1.28
CA LEU A 179 -13.24 2.81 2.16
C LEU A 179 -13.29 2.14 3.54
N TRP A 180 -12.57 2.71 4.50
CA TRP A 180 -12.55 2.21 5.89
C TRP A 180 -13.70 2.80 6.68
N VAL A 181 -14.70 1.98 6.97
CA VAL A 181 -15.90 2.39 7.73
C VAL A 181 -15.75 1.94 9.19
N ALA A 182 -15.73 2.88 10.10
CA ALA A 182 -15.71 2.60 11.54
C ALA A 182 -17.14 2.43 12.05
N LEU A 183 -17.43 1.24 12.54
CA LEU A 183 -18.73 0.90 13.14
C LEU A 183 -18.82 1.41 14.58
N PRO A 184 -20.04 1.59 15.12
CA PRO A 184 -20.27 1.86 16.54
C PRO A 184 -19.61 0.79 17.44
N VAL A 185 -19.14 1.21 18.60
CA VAL A 185 -18.35 0.37 19.53
C VAL A 185 -19.05 -0.93 19.96
N HIS A 186 -20.38 -0.93 19.96
CA HIS A 186 -21.18 -2.11 20.33
C HIS A 186 -21.34 -3.12 19.20
N LEU A 187 -20.91 -2.81 17.98
CA LEU A 187 -20.94 -3.71 16.82
C LEU A 187 -19.55 -4.31 16.59
N ASN A 188 -19.53 -5.63 16.44
CA ASN A 188 -18.33 -6.38 16.06
C ASN A 188 -18.41 -6.73 14.58
N ALA A 189 -17.45 -6.25 13.78
CA ALA A 189 -17.43 -6.43 12.33
C ALA A 189 -17.31 -7.92 11.93
N GLU A 190 -16.52 -8.70 12.66
CA GLU A 190 -16.35 -10.13 12.39
C GLU A 190 -17.68 -10.90 12.58
N THR A 191 -18.38 -10.62 13.66
CA THR A 191 -19.71 -11.24 13.92
C THR A 191 -20.74 -10.78 12.88
N LEU A 192 -20.68 -9.52 12.46
CA LEU A 192 -21.59 -8.95 11.47
C LEU A 192 -21.35 -9.54 10.07
N LEU A 193 -20.13 -9.93 9.73
CA LEU A 193 -19.76 -10.47 8.42
C LEU A 193 -20.60 -11.70 8.05
N ALA A 194 -20.86 -12.61 8.99
CA ALA A 194 -21.66 -13.81 8.75
C ALA A 194 -23.10 -13.47 8.33
N ARG A 195 -23.66 -12.36 8.81
CA ARG A 195 -24.98 -11.86 8.41
C ARG A 195 -24.90 -11.16 7.06
N ALA A 196 -23.90 -10.30 6.88
CA ALA A 196 -23.70 -9.57 5.63
C ALA A 196 -23.53 -10.51 4.43
N VAL A 197 -22.79 -11.62 4.59
CA VAL A 197 -22.63 -12.64 3.54
C VAL A 197 -23.95 -13.25 3.12
N ARG A 198 -24.89 -13.50 4.06
CA ARG A 198 -26.25 -13.98 3.71
C ARG A 198 -27.02 -12.97 2.87
N GLU A 199 -26.79 -11.68 3.11
CA GLU A 199 -27.35 -10.57 2.34
C GLU A 199 -26.51 -10.22 1.10
N LYS A 200 -25.55 -11.08 0.70
CA LYS A 200 -24.66 -10.92 -0.47
C LYS A 200 -23.74 -9.72 -0.37
N VAL A 201 -23.41 -9.27 0.82
CA VAL A 201 -22.42 -8.22 1.10
C VAL A 201 -21.20 -8.85 1.75
N VAL A 202 -20.03 -8.57 1.18
CA VAL A 202 -18.73 -9.02 1.71
C VAL A 202 -17.83 -7.80 1.94
N TYR A 203 -17.19 -7.75 3.08
CA TYR A 203 -16.18 -6.74 3.43
C TYR A 203 -14.97 -7.41 4.12
N VAL A 204 -13.85 -6.71 4.25
CA VAL A 204 -12.60 -7.15 4.87
C VAL A 204 -12.34 -6.41 6.18
#